data_b7631f53f9fbe0d52e7e73cdfacb9eae
#
_entry.id   b7631f53f9fbe0d52e7e73cdfacb9eae
#
_cell.length_a   1.000
_cell.length_b   1.000
_cell.length_c   1.000
_cell.angle_alpha   90.00
_cell.angle_beta   90.00
_cell.angle_gamma   90.00
#
_symmetry.space_group_name_H-M   'P 1'
#
loop_
_entity.id
_entity.type
_entity.pdbx_description
1 polymer ?
#
loop_
_entity_poly.entity_id
_entity_poly.type
_entity_poly.pdbx_seq_one_letter_code
_entity_poly.pdbx_strand_id
1 'polypeptide(L)'
;MKVVFLDVDGVLNNDYTKTYTKSGAEFVDDYLIERLKALITATDATVIMSSSWRYGLTCARHHDDFVELIEKLESHGVHVSGYTPTMNTAHKSVEIKQYLLEHPEIDKFVILDDDEIELFPEQHIETLNRYGLTDENVEEAIKILNKH
;
A
#
# COMPACT_ATOMS: atom_id res chain seq x y z
N MET A 1 -5.90 -16.70 1.92
CA MET A 1 -4.91 -15.68 2.29
C MET A 1 -5.48 -14.29 2.06
N LYS A 2 -5.35 -13.43 3.03
CA LYS A 2 -5.83 -12.03 2.96
C LYS A 2 -4.68 -11.12 2.56
N VAL A 3 -4.94 -10.15 1.68
CA VAL A 3 -3.92 -9.24 1.17
C VAL A 3 -4.37 -7.79 1.21
N VAL A 4 -3.45 -6.92 1.58
CA VAL A 4 -3.56 -5.47 1.41
C VAL A 4 -2.63 -5.07 0.28
N PHE A 5 -3.18 -4.57 -0.82
CA PHE A 5 -2.40 -3.93 -1.87
C PHE A 5 -2.18 -2.48 -1.45
N LEU A 6 -0.94 -2.12 -1.23
CA LEU A 6 -0.56 -0.86 -0.60
C LEU A 6 0.04 0.12 -1.59
N ASP A 7 -0.63 1.26 -1.79
CA ASP A 7 0.00 2.45 -2.33
C ASP A 7 0.63 3.23 -1.16
N VAL A 8 1.55 4.11 -1.45
CA VAL A 8 2.30 4.86 -0.43
C VAL A 8 1.88 6.33 -0.41
N ASP A 9 2.07 7.04 -1.53
CA ASP A 9 1.71 8.45 -1.61
C ASP A 9 0.18 8.61 -1.58
N GLY A 10 -0.29 9.47 -0.70
CA GLY A 10 -1.71 9.66 -0.48
C GLY A 10 -2.36 8.61 0.44
N VAL A 11 -1.59 7.63 0.93
CA VAL A 11 -2.03 6.61 1.89
C VAL A 11 -1.23 6.72 3.18
N LEU A 12 0.09 6.64 3.10
CA LEU A 12 1.01 6.74 4.24
C LEU A 12 1.60 8.15 4.38
N ASN A 13 1.18 9.07 3.56
CA ASN A 13 1.44 10.50 3.67
C ASN A 13 0.21 11.27 3.21
N ASN A 14 0.20 12.57 3.44
CA ASN A 14 -0.90 13.45 3.06
C ASN A 14 -0.37 14.87 2.81
N ASP A 15 -1.28 15.83 2.56
CA ASP A 15 -0.93 17.21 2.27
C ASP A 15 -0.17 17.91 3.41
N TYR A 16 -0.23 17.38 4.62
CA TYR A 16 0.42 17.97 5.80
C TYR A 16 1.73 17.30 6.16
N THR A 17 2.14 16.27 5.44
CA THR A 17 3.38 15.54 5.71
C THR A 17 4.60 16.44 5.53
N LYS A 18 5.49 16.42 6.52
CA LYS A 18 6.72 17.22 6.54
C LYS A 18 7.97 16.37 6.79
N THR A 19 7.90 15.10 6.45
CA THR A 19 9.03 14.20 6.55
C THR A 19 9.63 13.99 5.16
N TYR A 20 10.93 13.75 5.13
CA TYR A 20 11.66 13.60 3.86
C TYR A 20 12.67 12.47 3.98
N THR A 21 12.96 11.83 2.87
CA THR A 21 14.08 10.88 2.78
C THR A 21 15.40 11.65 2.84
N LYS A 22 16.49 10.94 2.99
CA LYS A 22 17.84 11.55 2.99
C LYS A 22 18.14 12.29 1.69
N SER A 23 17.54 11.88 0.57
CA SER A 23 17.70 12.54 -0.72
C SER A 23 16.78 13.74 -0.91
N GLY A 24 15.85 13.98 0.02
CA GLY A 24 14.91 15.09 0.00
C GLY A 24 13.56 14.79 -0.63
N ALA A 25 13.24 13.54 -0.95
CA ALA A 25 11.93 13.15 -1.43
C ALA A 25 10.91 13.17 -0.28
N GLU A 26 9.66 13.53 -0.56
CA GLU A 26 8.59 13.45 0.43
C GLU A 26 8.47 12.02 0.95
N PHE A 27 8.28 11.89 2.27
CA PHE A 27 8.30 10.59 2.91
C PHE A 27 6.94 10.25 3.53
N VAL A 28 6.92 9.45 4.57
CA VAL A 28 5.71 8.90 5.19
C VAL A 28 5.62 9.33 6.65
N ASP A 29 4.41 9.30 7.20
CA ASP A 29 4.16 9.66 8.61
C ASP A 29 3.98 8.43 9.48
N ASP A 30 4.59 8.44 10.64
CA ASP A 30 4.52 7.35 11.61
C ASP A 30 3.08 7.01 12.00
N TYR A 31 2.23 8.02 12.23
CA TYR A 31 0.85 7.75 12.66
C TYR A 31 0.01 7.06 11.57
N LEU A 32 0.31 7.32 10.30
CA LEU A 32 -0.36 6.64 9.18
C LEU A 32 0.12 5.20 9.06
N ILE A 33 1.41 4.95 9.27
CA ILE A 33 1.95 3.59 9.31
C ILE A 33 1.32 2.80 10.46
N GLU A 34 1.12 3.44 11.61
CA GLU A 34 0.50 2.77 12.76
C GLU A 34 -0.95 2.39 12.49
N ARG A 35 -1.68 3.18 11.70
CA ARG A 35 -3.02 2.81 11.24
C ARG A 35 -2.99 1.59 10.33
N LEU A 36 -2.02 1.53 9.43
CA LEU A 36 -1.81 0.35 8.59
C LEU A 36 -1.47 -0.87 9.45
N LYS A 37 -0.61 -0.68 10.45
CA LYS A 37 -0.24 -1.76 11.38
C LYS A 37 -1.47 -2.29 12.12
N ALA A 38 -2.37 -1.40 12.56
CA ALA A 38 -3.61 -1.80 13.22
C ALA A 38 -4.50 -2.65 12.29
N LEU A 39 -4.59 -2.27 11.01
CA LEU A 39 -5.33 -3.05 10.02
C LEU A 39 -4.74 -4.45 9.86
N ILE A 40 -3.43 -4.54 9.70
CA ILE A 40 -2.74 -5.83 9.53
C ILE A 40 -2.93 -6.70 10.76
N THR A 41 -2.80 -6.14 11.95
CA THR A 41 -2.95 -6.88 13.20
C THR A 41 -4.38 -7.42 13.36
N ALA A 42 -5.39 -6.63 12.98
CA ALA A 42 -6.80 -7.02 13.10
C ALA A 42 -7.22 -8.09 12.10
N THR A 43 -6.52 -8.24 10.99
CA THR A 43 -6.93 -9.10 9.87
C THR A 43 -5.97 -10.23 9.57
N ASP A 44 -4.74 -10.14 10.07
CA ASP A 44 -3.63 -11.04 9.71
C ASP A 44 -3.33 -11.00 8.20
N ALA A 45 -3.55 -9.85 7.58
CA ALA A 45 -3.32 -9.68 6.14
C ALA A 45 -1.84 -9.53 5.81
N THR A 46 -1.48 -9.98 4.62
CA THR A 46 -0.16 -9.83 4.03
C THR A 46 -0.13 -8.55 3.20
N VAL A 47 0.95 -7.78 3.27
CA VAL A 47 1.11 -6.53 2.52
C VAL A 47 1.86 -6.79 1.22
N ILE A 48 1.24 -6.39 0.12
CA ILE A 48 1.83 -6.41 -1.22
C ILE A 48 1.86 -4.96 -1.72
N MET A 49 3.04 -4.45 -2.04
CA MET A 49 3.19 -3.08 -2.49
C MET A 49 2.80 -2.93 -3.95
N SER A 50 1.88 -2.00 -4.23
CA SER A 50 1.45 -1.63 -5.59
C SER A 50 1.92 -0.24 -6.00
N SER A 51 2.61 0.47 -5.11
CA SER A 51 3.13 1.82 -5.31
C SER A 51 4.30 1.86 -6.27
N SER A 52 4.45 2.99 -6.95
CA SER A 52 5.63 3.27 -7.79
C SER A 52 6.95 3.29 -7.00
N TRP A 53 6.90 3.38 -5.67
CA TRP A 53 8.11 3.24 -4.84
C TRP A 53 8.83 1.90 -5.10
N ARG A 54 8.09 0.86 -5.52
CA ARG A 54 8.66 -0.45 -5.83
C ARG A 54 9.65 -0.42 -7.01
N TYR A 55 9.63 0.63 -7.81
CA TYR A 55 10.61 0.80 -8.90
C TYR A 55 12.04 0.86 -8.37
N GLY A 56 12.24 1.22 -7.11
CA GLY A 56 13.55 1.17 -6.46
C GLY A 56 14.15 -0.22 -6.33
N LEU A 57 13.36 -1.28 -6.56
CA LEU A 57 13.87 -2.64 -6.61
C LEU A 57 14.85 -2.84 -7.77
N THR A 58 14.60 -2.19 -8.90
CA THR A 58 15.37 -2.39 -10.13
C THR A 58 15.99 -1.11 -10.68
N CYS A 59 15.57 0.06 -10.20
CA CYS A 59 16.07 1.35 -10.65
C CYS A 59 17.04 1.92 -9.62
N ALA A 60 18.32 2.01 -9.96
CA ALA A 60 19.36 2.50 -9.06
C ALA A 60 19.07 3.92 -8.53
N ARG A 61 18.46 4.77 -9.35
CA ARG A 61 18.13 6.16 -9.01
C ARG A 61 17.14 6.28 -7.85
N HIS A 62 16.27 5.28 -7.66
CA HIS A 62 15.24 5.27 -6.63
C HIS A 62 15.51 4.25 -5.53
N HIS A 63 16.62 3.53 -5.62
CA HIS A 63 16.90 2.41 -4.72
C HIS A 63 17.05 2.85 -3.27
N ASP A 64 17.82 3.90 -3.01
CA ASP A 64 18.08 4.35 -1.63
C ASP A 64 16.79 4.82 -0.93
N ASP A 65 15.93 5.54 -1.63
CA ASP A 65 14.65 5.98 -1.09
C ASP A 65 13.74 4.77 -0.81
N PHE A 66 13.74 3.79 -1.69
CA PHE A 66 13.00 2.55 -1.51
C PHE A 66 13.48 1.79 -0.26
N VAL A 67 14.79 1.63 -0.10
CA VAL A 67 15.36 0.95 1.07
C VAL A 67 14.98 1.68 2.36
N GLU A 68 15.04 3.02 2.35
CA GLU A 68 14.66 3.83 3.49
C GLU A 68 13.18 3.62 3.87
N LEU A 69 12.30 3.52 2.86
CA LEU A 69 10.88 3.23 3.08
C LEU A 69 10.68 1.84 3.71
N ILE A 70 11.34 0.83 3.16
CA ILE A 70 11.22 -0.54 3.69
C ILE A 70 11.69 -0.60 5.15
N GLU A 71 12.83 0.03 5.45
CA GLU A 71 13.35 0.09 6.82
C GLU A 71 12.38 0.80 7.77
N LYS A 72 11.75 1.87 7.30
CA LYS A 72 10.74 2.61 8.07
C LYS A 72 9.53 1.74 8.39
N LEU A 73 9.00 1.05 7.39
CA LEU A 73 7.87 0.14 7.58
C LEU A 73 8.24 -1.01 8.53
N GLU A 74 9.39 -1.62 8.36
CA GLU A 74 9.87 -2.68 9.25
C GLU A 74 10.01 -2.18 10.70
N SER A 75 10.43 -0.94 10.90
CA SER A 75 10.56 -0.36 12.25
C SER A 75 9.22 -0.26 12.97
N HIS A 76 8.11 -0.25 12.24
CA HIS A 76 6.75 -0.29 12.78
C HIS A 76 6.15 -1.70 12.78
N GLY A 77 6.93 -2.71 12.41
CA GLY A 77 6.44 -4.08 12.32
C GLY A 77 5.59 -4.35 11.08
N VAL A 78 5.72 -3.52 10.04
CA VAL A 78 5.04 -3.73 8.77
C VAL A 78 6.03 -4.35 7.78
N HIS A 79 5.79 -5.60 7.43
CA HIS A 79 6.62 -6.34 6.48
C HIS A 79 5.94 -6.36 5.11
N VAL A 80 6.66 -5.93 4.07
CA VAL A 80 6.19 -6.01 2.69
C VAL A 80 6.62 -7.35 2.13
N SER A 81 5.66 -8.23 1.83
CA SER A 81 5.92 -9.60 1.42
C SER A 81 6.08 -9.78 -0.07
N GLY A 82 5.68 -8.80 -0.87
CA GLY A 82 5.79 -8.89 -2.31
C GLY A 82 5.39 -7.58 -2.98
N TYR A 83 5.44 -7.59 -4.30
CA TYR A 83 5.23 -6.41 -5.13
C TYR A 83 4.43 -6.80 -6.36
N THR A 84 3.52 -5.93 -6.79
CA THR A 84 2.83 -6.14 -8.06
C THR A 84 3.82 -6.00 -9.21
N PRO A 85 3.61 -6.70 -10.33
CA PRO A 85 4.51 -6.58 -11.48
C PRO A 85 4.43 -5.17 -12.07
N THR A 86 5.54 -4.72 -12.65
CA THR A 86 5.57 -3.50 -13.44
C THR A 86 5.23 -3.88 -14.86
N MET A 87 4.06 -3.47 -15.33
CA MET A 87 3.57 -3.79 -16.66
C MET A 87 3.55 -2.53 -17.51
N ASN A 88 3.63 -2.71 -18.82
CA ASN A 88 3.55 -1.62 -19.78
C ASN A 88 2.09 -1.19 -19.94
N THR A 89 1.50 -0.65 -18.89
CA THR A 89 0.11 -0.19 -18.85
C THR A 89 0.01 1.04 -17.94
N ALA A 90 -0.99 1.87 -18.20
CA ALA A 90 -1.29 3.03 -17.37
C ALA A 90 -2.17 2.69 -16.16
N HIS A 91 -2.63 1.45 -16.03
CA HIS A 91 -3.64 1.07 -15.05
C HIS A 91 -3.09 0.14 -13.96
N LYS A 92 -3.02 0.64 -12.73
CA LYS A 92 -2.63 -0.16 -11.56
C LYS A 92 -3.50 -1.40 -11.37
N SER A 93 -4.79 -1.29 -11.68
CA SER A 93 -5.73 -2.40 -11.51
C SER A 93 -5.36 -3.60 -12.37
N VAL A 94 -4.73 -3.38 -13.53
CA VAL A 94 -4.25 -4.47 -14.40
C VAL A 94 -3.08 -5.20 -13.74
N GLU A 95 -2.18 -4.46 -13.12
CA GLU A 95 -1.04 -5.04 -12.39
C GLU A 95 -1.51 -5.84 -11.17
N ILE A 96 -2.50 -5.33 -10.45
CA ILE A 96 -3.12 -6.03 -9.33
C ILE A 96 -3.81 -7.30 -9.81
N LYS A 97 -4.57 -7.21 -10.91
CA LYS A 97 -5.23 -8.38 -11.50
C LYS A 97 -4.23 -9.46 -11.88
N GLN A 98 -3.10 -9.06 -12.48
CA GLN A 98 -2.05 -10.02 -12.85
C GLN A 98 -1.49 -10.71 -11.61
N TYR A 99 -1.25 -9.95 -10.54
CA TYR A 99 -0.78 -10.53 -9.28
C TYR A 99 -1.79 -11.54 -8.72
N LEU A 100 -3.08 -11.22 -8.75
CA LEU A 100 -4.13 -12.13 -8.28
C LEU A 100 -4.21 -13.41 -9.11
N LEU A 101 -4.02 -13.29 -10.43
CA LEU A 101 -4.00 -14.47 -11.31
C LEU A 101 -2.84 -15.40 -11.02
N GLU A 102 -1.69 -14.85 -10.64
CA GLU A 102 -0.49 -15.60 -10.29
C GLU A 102 -0.52 -16.16 -8.86
N HIS A 103 -1.44 -15.67 -8.03
CA HIS A 103 -1.54 -16.03 -6.61
C HIS A 103 -2.97 -16.43 -6.25
N PRO A 104 -3.45 -17.58 -6.75
CA PRO A 104 -4.84 -18.01 -6.53
C PRO A 104 -5.16 -18.33 -5.06
N GLU A 105 -4.18 -18.42 -4.20
CA GLU A 105 -4.35 -18.58 -2.76
C GLU A 105 -4.93 -17.34 -2.07
N ILE A 106 -4.93 -16.18 -2.76
CA ILE A 106 -5.53 -14.95 -2.24
C ILE A 106 -7.05 -15.05 -2.40
N ASP A 107 -7.76 -15.11 -1.29
CA ASP A 107 -9.23 -15.20 -1.28
C ASP A 107 -9.92 -13.90 -0.92
N LYS A 108 -9.23 -13.01 -0.21
CA LYS A 108 -9.74 -11.68 0.15
C LYS A 108 -8.65 -10.64 0.05
N PHE A 109 -9.01 -9.47 -0.42
CA PHE A 109 -8.04 -8.38 -0.54
C PHE A 109 -8.73 -7.02 -0.46
N VAL A 110 -7.96 -6.01 -0.11
CA VAL A 110 -8.32 -4.60 -0.25
C VAL A 110 -7.20 -3.87 -0.98
N ILE A 111 -7.55 -2.78 -1.62
CA ILE A 111 -6.62 -1.90 -2.32
C ILE A 111 -6.68 -0.55 -1.64
N LEU A 112 -5.58 -0.14 -1.00
CA LEU A 112 -5.46 1.18 -0.40
C LEU A 112 -4.75 2.08 -1.40
N ASP A 113 -5.47 3.01 -1.98
CA ASP A 113 -4.96 3.87 -3.05
C ASP A 113 -5.77 5.16 -3.13
N ASP A 114 -5.10 6.28 -3.39
CA ASP A 114 -5.74 7.59 -3.53
C ASP A 114 -6.20 7.87 -4.97
N ASP A 115 -5.76 7.06 -5.93
CA ASP A 115 -6.16 7.15 -7.32
C ASP A 115 -7.42 6.35 -7.60
N GLU A 116 -8.06 6.60 -8.73
CA GLU A 116 -9.14 5.76 -9.22
C GLU A 116 -8.59 4.40 -9.64
N ILE A 117 -9.31 3.35 -9.24
CA ILE A 117 -9.00 1.98 -9.64
C ILE A 117 -10.16 1.49 -10.51
N GLU A 118 -9.88 1.18 -11.78
CA GLU A 118 -10.92 0.80 -12.74
C GLU A 118 -11.58 -0.54 -12.46
N LEU A 119 -10.80 -1.48 -11.88
CA LEU A 119 -11.29 -2.80 -11.49
C LEU A 119 -11.44 -2.86 -9.97
N PHE A 120 -12.20 -3.85 -9.51
CA PHE A 120 -12.34 -4.15 -8.08
C PHE A 120 -12.93 -3.00 -7.23
N PRO A 121 -14.07 -2.41 -7.66
CA PRO A 121 -14.64 -1.28 -6.90
C PRO A 121 -15.06 -1.64 -5.49
N GLU A 122 -15.40 -2.90 -5.22
CA GLU A 122 -15.82 -3.35 -3.90
C GLU A 122 -14.65 -3.53 -2.93
N GLN A 123 -13.42 -3.69 -3.43
CA GLN A 123 -12.22 -3.87 -2.64
C GLN A 123 -11.38 -2.60 -2.54
N HIS A 124 -11.70 -1.58 -3.31
CA HIS A 124 -10.94 -0.34 -3.32
C HIS A 124 -11.37 0.56 -2.18
N ILE A 125 -10.44 0.86 -1.29
CA ILE A 125 -10.57 1.87 -0.25
C ILE A 125 -9.84 3.11 -0.77
N GLU A 126 -10.60 4.07 -1.31
CA GLU A 126 -10.03 5.30 -1.84
C GLU A 126 -9.67 6.24 -0.70
N THR A 127 -8.38 6.53 -0.55
CA THR A 127 -7.92 7.53 0.41
C THR A 127 -7.94 8.91 -0.24
N LEU A 128 -7.93 9.95 0.58
CA LEU A 128 -7.86 11.34 0.11
C LEU A 128 -6.49 11.91 0.44
N ASN A 129 -5.87 12.59 -0.51
CA ASN A 129 -4.55 13.20 -0.33
C ASN A 129 -4.50 14.14 0.87
N ARG A 130 -5.64 14.73 1.23
CA ARG A 130 -5.74 15.62 2.38
C ARG A 130 -5.47 14.90 3.70
N TYR A 131 -5.87 13.62 3.82
CA TYR A 131 -5.83 12.90 5.09
C TYR A 131 -4.93 11.67 5.08
N GLY A 132 -4.70 11.04 3.93
CA GLY A 132 -4.10 9.73 3.87
C GLY A 132 -5.04 8.67 4.44
N LEU A 133 -4.49 7.62 4.99
CA LEU A 133 -5.25 6.50 5.57
C LEU A 133 -5.93 6.95 6.87
N THR A 134 -7.26 6.95 6.89
CA THR A 134 -8.04 7.34 8.06
C THR A 134 -8.45 6.12 8.88
N ASP A 135 -8.92 6.36 10.11
CA ASP A 135 -9.48 5.29 10.94
C ASP A 135 -10.72 4.66 10.30
N GLU A 136 -11.53 5.46 9.60
CA GLU A 136 -12.70 4.97 8.87
C GLU A 136 -12.29 4.05 7.71
N ASN A 137 -11.21 4.39 7.01
CA ASN A 137 -10.65 3.55 5.97
C ASN A 137 -10.22 2.19 6.54
N VAL A 138 -9.55 2.21 7.69
CA VAL A 138 -9.11 0.99 8.38
C VAL A 138 -10.30 0.12 8.76
N GLU A 139 -11.36 0.71 9.34
CA GLU A 139 -12.56 -0.03 9.71
C GLU A 139 -13.23 -0.69 8.51
N GLU A 140 -13.34 0.03 7.40
CA GLU A 140 -13.90 -0.48 6.17
C GLU A 140 -13.08 -1.64 5.61
N ALA A 141 -11.76 -1.50 5.61
CA ALA A 141 -10.84 -2.55 5.16
C ALA A 141 -10.96 -3.82 6.03
N ILE A 142 -11.05 -3.65 7.34
CA ILE A 142 -11.25 -4.78 8.27
C ILE A 142 -12.53 -5.52 7.95
N LYS A 143 -13.63 -4.81 7.69
CA LYS A 143 -14.91 -5.44 7.34
C LYS A 143 -14.80 -6.29 6.07
N ILE A 144 -14.11 -5.77 5.06
CA ILE A 144 -13.94 -6.50 3.80
C ILE A 144 -13.08 -7.74 4.02
N LEU A 145 -11.95 -7.61 4.71
CA LEU A 145 -11.01 -8.71 4.90
C LEU A 145 -11.50 -9.78 5.86
N ASN A 146 -12.32 -9.40 6.84
CA ASN A 146 -12.83 -10.35 7.84
C ASN A 146 -14.25 -10.85 7.53
N LYS A 147 -14.79 -10.52 6.37
CA LYS A 147 -16.11 -10.98 5.93
C LYS A 147 -16.08 -12.48 5.64
N HIS A 148 -17.07 -13.18 6.15
CA HIS A 148 -17.23 -14.61 5.90
C HIS A 148 -18.07 -14.92 4.67
#